data_9366dc61711cf1e72c2d67c9955d154b
#
_entry.id   9366dc61711cf1e72c2d67c9955d154b
#
_cell.length_a   1.000
_cell.length_b   1.000
_cell.length_c   1.000
_cell.angle_alpha   90.00
_cell.angle_beta   90.00
_cell.angle_gamma   90.00
#
_symmetry.space_group_name_H-M   'P 1'
#
loop_
_entity.id
_entity.type
_entity.pdbx_description
1 polymer ?
#
loop_
_entity_poly.entity_id
_entity_poly.type
_entity_poly.pdbx_seq_one_letter_code
_entity_poly.pdbx_strand_id
1 'polypeptide(L)'
;MSIDAPFTKENLDIYLKELGKEFRKLNGTKIPAEIVLIGGAAILASYGFRETTYDIDAIILASTVMKEAVNHVGDKLGLPNGWLNTDFKNTPSYSDKLVEVSTYYKTFSNVLTVRIVSAEYLIAMKLMSGRAYKFDLSDIAGILLEHERSGRPISQEMIENAVIKLYGGFNHIPDVSRRLLDAAFTNGNYEKVYLELRESEKESKEALLQFDQAYPGELKVENINTILEKAREKRKKDDNRG
;
A
#
# COMPACT_ATOMS: atom_id res chain seq x y z
N MET A 1 15.43 12.35 14.97
CA MET A 1 14.33 11.66 14.30
C MET A 1 14.28 10.23 14.80
N SER A 2 13.25 9.82 15.51
CA SER A 2 13.04 8.41 15.80
C SER A 2 12.77 7.74 14.46
N ILE A 3 13.60 6.77 14.08
CA ILE A 3 13.32 5.91 12.95
C ILE A 3 12.14 5.06 13.43
N ASP A 4 10.93 5.41 12.98
CA ASP A 4 9.74 4.63 13.29
C ASP A 4 9.98 3.20 12.85
N ALA A 5 9.84 2.24 13.76
CA ALA A 5 10.02 0.84 13.45
C ALA A 5 8.96 0.41 12.42
N PRO A 6 9.35 -0.29 11.35
CA PRO A 6 8.41 -0.70 10.33
C PRO A 6 7.39 -1.71 10.87
N PHE A 7 6.19 -1.69 10.30
CA PHE A 7 5.20 -2.75 10.52
C PHE A 7 5.61 -3.97 9.72
N THR A 8 5.59 -5.14 10.38
CA THR A 8 5.79 -6.45 9.79
C THR A 8 4.51 -7.28 9.89
N LYS A 9 4.44 -8.41 9.20
CA LYS A 9 3.28 -9.30 9.29
C LYS A 9 3.03 -9.80 10.72
N GLU A 10 4.10 -10.08 11.46
CA GLU A 10 4.04 -10.58 12.83
C GLU A 10 3.50 -9.53 13.80
N ASN A 11 3.97 -8.28 13.69
CA ASN A 11 3.55 -7.24 14.62
C ASN A 11 2.19 -6.61 14.25
N LEU A 12 1.78 -6.65 12.98
CA LEU A 12 0.48 -6.15 12.52
C LEU A 12 -0.68 -6.82 13.28
N ASP A 13 -0.68 -8.14 13.35
CA ASP A 13 -1.72 -8.90 14.07
C ASP A 13 -1.71 -8.60 15.57
N ILE A 14 -0.52 -8.36 16.16
CA ILE A 14 -0.39 -7.99 17.57
C ILE A 14 -1.06 -6.63 17.81
N TYR A 15 -0.78 -5.64 16.97
CA TYR A 15 -1.34 -4.29 17.10
C TYR A 15 -2.85 -4.27 16.87
N LEU A 16 -3.35 -5.00 15.87
CA LEU A 16 -4.78 -5.14 15.62
C LEU A 16 -5.50 -5.88 16.78
N LYS A 17 -4.84 -6.85 17.40
CA LYS A 17 -5.36 -7.54 18.59
C LYS A 17 -5.45 -6.60 19.79
N GLU A 18 -4.42 -5.80 20.04
CA GLU A 18 -4.45 -4.81 21.12
C GLU A 18 -5.51 -3.73 20.86
N LEU A 19 -5.64 -3.29 19.59
CA LEU A 19 -6.71 -2.37 19.18
C LEU A 19 -8.11 -2.96 19.46
N GLY A 20 -8.34 -4.21 19.10
CA GLY A 20 -9.60 -4.89 19.40
C GLY A 20 -9.90 -5.00 20.91
N LYS A 21 -8.86 -5.22 21.74
CA LYS A 21 -9.01 -5.23 23.21
C LYS A 21 -9.37 -3.84 23.75
N GLU A 22 -8.65 -2.81 23.30
CA GLU A 22 -8.87 -1.45 23.78
C GLU A 22 -10.22 -0.92 23.31
N PHE A 23 -10.59 -1.15 22.05
CA PHE A 23 -11.91 -0.80 21.54
C PHE A 23 -13.03 -1.49 22.33
N ARG A 24 -12.89 -2.79 22.63
CA ARG A 24 -13.85 -3.52 23.48
C ARG A 24 -13.98 -2.93 24.87
N LYS A 25 -12.89 -2.51 25.47
CA LYS A 25 -12.86 -1.90 26.80
C LYS A 25 -13.63 -0.57 26.83
N LEU A 26 -13.43 0.27 25.80
CA LEU A 26 -14.04 1.59 25.69
C LEU A 26 -15.50 1.54 25.21
N ASN A 27 -15.83 0.65 24.28
CA ASN A 27 -17.12 0.60 23.58
C ASN A 27 -18.02 -0.56 24.00
N GLY A 28 -17.49 -1.53 24.77
CA GLY A 28 -18.20 -2.77 25.09
C GLY A 28 -18.29 -3.72 23.88
N THR A 29 -19.30 -4.61 23.92
CA THR A 29 -19.49 -5.65 22.89
C THR A 29 -20.71 -5.43 22.00
N LYS A 30 -21.50 -4.41 22.27
CA LYS A 30 -22.81 -4.20 21.62
C LYS A 30 -22.70 -3.64 20.20
N ILE A 31 -21.66 -2.86 19.91
CA ILE A 31 -21.47 -2.23 18.62
C ILE A 31 -20.10 -2.69 18.09
N PRO A 32 -20.07 -3.65 17.16
CA PRO A 32 -18.83 -4.09 16.54
C PRO A 32 -18.25 -3.00 15.65
N ALA A 33 -16.95 -3.06 15.44
CA ALA A 33 -16.22 -2.24 14.48
C ALA A 33 -15.75 -3.09 13.30
N GLU A 34 -15.64 -2.46 12.14
CA GLU A 34 -15.00 -3.04 10.97
C GLU A 34 -13.87 -2.11 10.47
N ILE A 35 -12.76 -2.72 10.09
CA ILE A 35 -11.61 -2.05 9.46
C ILE A 35 -11.32 -2.78 8.16
N VAL A 36 -11.17 -2.03 7.07
CA VAL A 36 -10.71 -2.56 5.79
C VAL A 36 -9.29 -2.09 5.54
N LEU A 37 -8.32 -3.00 5.62
CA LEU A 37 -6.92 -2.72 5.28
C LEU A 37 -6.78 -2.53 3.78
N ILE A 38 -5.95 -1.56 3.40
CA ILE A 38 -5.66 -1.21 2.03
C ILE A 38 -4.16 -1.01 1.82
N GLY A 39 -3.75 -0.75 0.60
CA GLY A 39 -2.37 -0.36 0.27
C GLY A 39 -1.31 -1.33 0.78
N GLY A 40 -0.25 -0.80 1.38
CA GLY A 40 0.88 -1.56 1.89
C GLY A 40 0.51 -2.56 2.98
N ALA A 41 -0.37 -2.17 3.90
CA ALA A 41 -0.81 -3.04 5.00
C ALA A 41 -1.63 -4.24 4.52
N ALA A 42 -2.49 -4.05 3.50
CA ALA A 42 -3.24 -5.14 2.88
C ALA A 42 -2.31 -6.16 2.20
N ILE A 43 -1.29 -5.68 1.49
CA ILE A 43 -0.30 -6.53 0.82
C ILE A 43 0.54 -7.28 1.87
N LEU A 44 1.01 -6.58 2.91
CA LEU A 44 1.77 -7.16 4.02
C LEU A 44 1.00 -8.30 4.71
N ALA A 45 -0.29 -8.11 4.96
CA ALA A 45 -1.14 -9.12 5.59
C ALA A 45 -1.38 -10.35 4.70
N SER A 46 -1.48 -10.13 3.36
CA SER A 46 -1.90 -11.15 2.40
C SER A 46 -0.74 -11.94 1.80
N TYR A 47 0.43 -11.31 1.60
CA TYR A 47 1.52 -11.87 0.77
C TYR A 47 2.86 -11.90 1.50
N GLY A 48 3.72 -12.86 1.10
CA GLY A 48 5.05 -13.04 1.68
C GLY A 48 6.14 -12.17 1.07
N PHE A 49 5.94 -11.59 -0.11
CA PHE A 49 6.95 -10.82 -0.80
C PHE A 49 7.18 -9.40 -0.23
N ARG A 50 6.23 -8.89 0.54
CA ARG A 50 6.35 -7.61 1.22
C ARG A 50 6.66 -7.82 2.70
N GLU A 51 7.85 -7.41 3.12
CA GLU A 51 8.33 -7.62 4.49
C GLU A 51 7.84 -6.53 5.45
N THR A 52 7.71 -5.30 4.96
CA THR A 52 7.41 -4.14 5.82
C THR A 52 6.52 -3.09 5.16
N THR A 53 5.81 -2.32 6.01
CA THR A 53 5.21 -1.03 5.67
C THR A 53 5.46 -0.04 6.80
N TYR A 54 5.36 1.28 6.55
CA TYR A 54 5.58 2.33 7.54
C TYR A 54 4.29 2.96 8.04
N ASP A 55 3.18 2.66 7.39
CA ASP A 55 1.84 3.14 7.71
C ASP A 55 0.82 2.02 7.53
N ILE A 56 -0.29 2.11 8.24
CA ILE A 56 -1.44 1.22 8.09
C ILE A 56 -2.61 2.08 7.63
N ASP A 57 -2.77 2.15 6.31
CA ASP A 57 -3.92 2.79 5.71
C ASP A 57 -5.16 1.88 5.80
N ALA A 58 -6.28 2.44 6.25
CA ALA A 58 -7.51 1.68 6.42
C ALA A 58 -8.78 2.52 6.21
N ILE A 59 -9.87 1.85 5.81
CA ILE A 59 -11.22 2.39 5.96
C ILE A 59 -11.74 1.93 7.32
N ILE A 60 -12.14 2.87 8.16
CA ILE A 60 -12.62 2.58 9.52
C ILE A 60 -14.14 2.80 9.54
N LEU A 61 -14.87 1.72 9.79
CA LEU A 61 -16.33 1.68 9.97
C LEU A 61 -16.63 1.37 11.44
N ALA A 62 -16.54 2.40 12.26
CA ALA A 62 -16.66 2.26 13.72
C ALA A 62 -17.22 3.53 14.36
N SER A 63 -17.61 3.41 15.65
CA SER A 63 -17.96 4.56 16.47
C SER A 63 -16.76 5.51 16.67
N THR A 64 -17.02 6.73 17.10
CA THR A 64 -15.99 7.76 17.37
C THR A 64 -14.95 7.32 18.41
N VAL A 65 -15.29 6.38 19.26
CA VAL A 65 -14.41 5.75 20.28
C VAL A 65 -13.19 5.04 19.62
N MET A 66 -13.30 4.63 18.35
CA MET A 66 -12.18 3.98 17.67
C MET A 66 -10.94 4.87 17.59
N LYS A 67 -11.11 6.18 17.42
CA LYS A 67 -9.98 7.12 17.39
C LYS A 67 -9.24 7.16 18.73
N GLU A 68 -9.99 7.11 19.84
CA GLU A 68 -9.42 7.04 21.19
C GLU A 68 -8.68 5.71 21.38
N ALA A 69 -9.27 4.59 20.96
CA ALA A 69 -8.64 3.27 21.03
C ALA A 69 -7.33 3.22 20.22
N VAL A 70 -7.29 3.81 19.02
CA VAL A 70 -6.08 3.90 18.20
C VAL A 70 -4.99 4.68 18.93
N ASN A 71 -5.31 5.84 19.50
CA ASN A 71 -4.35 6.66 20.24
C ASN A 71 -3.82 5.91 21.49
N HIS A 72 -4.69 5.31 22.30
CA HIS A 72 -4.27 4.55 23.50
C HIS A 72 -3.34 3.39 23.14
N VAL A 73 -3.60 2.68 22.04
CA VAL A 73 -2.71 1.60 21.57
C VAL A 73 -1.38 2.17 21.08
N GLY A 74 -1.41 3.30 20.35
CA GLY A 74 -0.21 4.01 19.92
C GLY A 74 0.69 4.37 21.09
N ASP A 75 0.13 5.04 22.11
CA ASP A 75 0.84 5.45 23.32
C ASP A 75 1.39 4.25 24.09
N LYS A 76 0.56 3.21 24.27
CA LYS A 76 0.93 2.00 25.00
C LYS A 76 2.08 1.22 24.36
N LEU A 77 2.14 1.17 23.04
CA LEU A 77 3.09 0.36 22.29
C LEU A 77 4.23 1.18 21.66
N GLY A 78 4.24 2.50 21.87
CA GLY A 78 5.23 3.40 21.30
C GLY A 78 5.14 3.48 19.77
N LEU A 79 3.93 3.37 19.21
CA LEU A 79 3.72 3.48 17.76
C LEU A 79 3.67 4.96 17.34
N PRO A 80 4.03 5.26 16.08
CA PRO A 80 3.97 6.63 15.59
C PRO A 80 2.53 7.17 15.59
N ASN A 81 2.39 8.47 15.76
CA ASN A 81 1.09 9.13 15.64
C ASN A 81 0.48 8.85 14.27
N GLY A 82 -0.79 8.44 14.24
CA GLY A 82 -1.45 8.07 12.99
C GLY A 82 -1.00 6.71 12.42
N TRP A 83 -0.41 5.83 13.25
CA TRP A 83 0.00 4.49 12.86
C TRP A 83 -1.08 3.69 12.10
N LEU A 84 -2.33 3.91 12.46
CA LEU A 84 -3.52 3.48 11.74
C LEU A 84 -4.29 4.74 11.34
N ASN A 85 -4.42 4.99 10.05
CA ASN A 85 -4.96 6.24 9.53
C ASN A 85 -5.95 6.03 8.38
N THR A 86 -6.63 7.11 7.99
CA THR A 86 -7.58 7.14 6.87
C THR A 86 -7.17 8.16 5.80
N ASP A 87 -5.91 8.61 5.80
CA ASP A 87 -5.42 9.73 4.99
C ASP A 87 -5.50 9.46 3.48
N PHE A 88 -5.44 8.16 3.12
CA PHE A 88 -5.58 7.76 1.73
C PHE A 88 -6.92 8.19 1.09
N LYS A 89 -7.95 8.50 1.90
CA LYS A 89 -9.24 9.01 1.41
C LYS A 89 -9.09 10.31 0.60
N ASN A 90 -7.99 11.02 0.82
CA ASN A 90 -7.66 12.25 0.11
C ASN A 90 -6.82 12.00 -1.15
N THR A 91 -6.61 10.76 -1.54
CA THR A 91 -5.80 10.38 -2.70
C THR A 91 -6.67 9.98 -3.90
N PRO A 92 -6.16 10.08 -5.13
CA PRO A 92 -6.87 9.60 -6.32
C PRO A 92 -7.20 8.09 -6.29
N SER A 93 -6.48 7.31 -5.49
CA SER A 93 -6.70 5.86 -5.36
C SER A 93 -7.91 5.51 -4.50
N TYR A 94 -8.51 6.48 -3.81
CA TYR A 94 -9.71 6.24 -3.01
C TYR A 94 -10.94 5.98 -3.89
N SER A 95 -11.76 5.03 -3.46
CA SER A 95 -13.11 4.81 -3.95
C SER A 95 -14.00 4.34 -2.79
N ASP A 96 -15.21 4.80 -2.72
CA ASP A 96 -16.22 4.37 -1.73
C ASP A 96 -16.61 2.90 -1.88
N LYS A 97 -16.36 2.32 -3.06
CA LYS A 97 -16.61 0.91 -3.37
C LYS A 97 -15.61 -0.07 -2.75
N LEU A 98 -14.51 0.41 -2.16
CA LEU A 98 -13.46 -0.44 -1.59
C LEU A 98 -13.95 -1.35 -0.46
N VAL A 99 -14.94 -0.91 0.30
CA VAL A 99 -15.57 -1.74 1.35
C VAL A 99 -16.27 -2.96 0.74
N GLU A 100 -17.02 -2.77 -0.34
CA GLU A 100 -17.76 -3.84 -1.01
C GLU A 100 -16.86 -4.94 -1.60
N VAL A 101 -15.67 -4.53 -2.07
CA VAL A 101 -14.69 -5.39 -2.74
C VAL A 101 -13.61 -5.93 -1.81
N SER A 102 -13.86 -5.91 -0.53
CA SER A 102 -12.99 -6.46 0.50
C SER A 102 -13.47 -7.82 0.99
N THR A 103 -12.53 -8.65 1.45
CA THR A 103 -12.78 -9.98 2.00
C THR A 103 -12.42 -10.05 3.46
N TYR A 104 -13.01 -10.97 4.20
CA TYR A 104 -12.73 -11.22 5.61
C TYR A 104 -11.27 -11.65 5.81
N TYR A 105 -10.60 -11.03 6.75
CA TYR A 105 -9.28 -11.43 7.20
C TYR A 105 -9.33 -12.11 8.57
N LYS A 106 -9.72 -11.36 9.61
CA LYS A 106 -9.70 -11.83 11.00
C LYS A 106 -10.63 -11.01 11.89
N THR A 107 -11.12 -11.62 12.98
CA THR A 107 -11.83 -10.88 14.03
C THR A 107 -11.02 -10.90 15.32
N PHE A 108 -10.79 -9.71 15.89
CA PHE A 108 -10.05 -9.54 17.14
C PHE A 108 -10.98 -9.17 18.28
N SER A 109 -10.77 -9.82 19.45
CA SER A 109 -11.51 -9.59 20.69
C SER A 109 -13.04 -9.70 20.57
N ASN A 110 -13.54 -10.39 19.54
CA ASN A 110 -14.96 -10.56 19.18
C ASN A 110 -15.72 -9.24 18.93
N VAL A 111 -15.02 -8.14 18.63
CA VAL A 111 -15.63 -6.82 18.38
C VAL A 111 -15.03 -6.09 17.18
N LEU A 112 -13.81 -6.43 16.78
CA LEU A 112 -13.11 -5.77 15.68
C LEU A 112 -12.94 -6.76 14.53
N THR A 113 -13.74 -6.61 13.48
CA THR A 113 -13.59 -7.36 12.25
C THR A 113 -12.64 -6.61 11.32
N VAL A 114 -11.61 -7.29 10.85
CA VAL A 114 -10.66 -6.78 9.86
C VAL A 114 -10.92 -7.48 8.53
N ARG A 115 -10.97 -6.69 7.48
CA ARG A 115 -11.11 -7.11 6.09
C ARG A 115 -9.92 -6.58 5.29
N ILE A 116 -9.70 -7.15 4.13
CA ILE A 116 -8.64 -6.76 3.19
C ILE A 116 -9.26 -6.60 1.81
N VAL A 117 -8.91 -5.54 1.10
CA VAL A 117 -9.32 -5.34 -0.31
C VAL A 117 -8.78 -6.49 -1.17
N SER A 118 -9.62 -7.06 -2.03
CA SER A 118 -9.25 -8.18 -2.91
C SER A 118 -8.13 -7.81 -3.88
N ALA A 119 -7.38 -8.81 -4.32
CA ALA A 119 -6.13 -8.66 -5.07
C ALA A 119 -6.24 -7.79 -6.33
N GLU A 120 -7.23 -8.05 -7.18
CA GLU A 120 -7.47 -7.31 -8.42
C GLU A 120 -7.77 -5.82 -8.16
N TYR A 121 -8.43 -5.52 -7.04
CA TYR A 121 -8.73 -4.15 -6.62
C TYR A 121 -7.52 -3.47 -5.96
N LEU A 122 -6.66 -4.23 -5.24
CA LEU A 122 -5.36 -3.71 -4.78
C LEU A 122 -4.48 -3.33 -5.96
N ILE A 123 -4.45 -4.16 -7.01
CA ILE A 123 -3.75 -3.84 -8.27
C ILE A 123 -4.35 -2.57 -8.88
N ALA A 124 -5.68 -2.44 -9.00
CA ALA A 124 -6.31 -1.25 -9.54
C ALA A 124 -5.96 0.03 -8.75
N MET A 125 -5.91 -0.04 -7.40
CA MET A 125 -5.48 1.06 -6.55
C MET A 125 -4.01 1.44 -6.80
N LYS A 126 -3.14 0.45 -6.96
CA LYS A 126 -1.72 0.65 -7.25
C LYS A 126 -1.48 1.23 -8.64
N LEU A 127 -2.26 0.79 -9.64
CA LEU A 127 -2.25 1.38 -10.98
C LEU A 127 -2.66 2.86 -10.93
N MET A 128 -3.69 3.22 -10.17
CA MET A 128 -4.13 4.61 -10.02
C MET A 128 -3.08 5.48 -9.32
N SER A 129 -2.36 4.94 -8.33
CA SER A 129 -1.27 5.65 -7.67
C SER A 129 -0.03 5.83 -8.54
N GLY A 130 0.47 4.75 -9.13
CA GLY A 130 1.58 4.71 -10.09
C GLY A 130 2.89 5.35 -9.62
N ARG A 131 3.15 5.40 -8.31
CA ARG A 131 4.31 6.10 -7.73
C ARG A 131 5.57 5.24 -7.83
N ALA A 132 6.55 5.69 -8.60
CA ALA A 132 7.81 4.98 -8.86
C ALA A 132 8.79 4.94 -7.66
N TYR A 133 8.40 5.45 -6.49
CA TYR A 133 9.25 5.55 -5.28
C TYR A 133 8.59 4.96 -4.03
N LYS A 134 7.38 4.37 -4.16
CA LYS A 134 6.61 3.79 -3.05
C LYS A 134 6.25 2.31 -3.27
N PHE A 135 6.96 1.61 -4.12
CA PHE A 135 6.74 0.21 -4.44
C PHE A 135 5.37 -0.11 -5.06
N ASP A 136 4.68 0.89 -5.66
CA ASP A 136 3.36 0.66 -6.24
C ASP A 136 3.44 -0.28 -7.45
N LEU A 137 4.46 -0.13 -8.29
CA LEU A 137 4.62 -0.92 -9.51
C LEU A 137 5.14 -2.33 -9.21
N SER A 138 6.12 -2.47 -8.31
CA SER A 138 6.60 -3.79 -7.89
C SER A 138 5.54 -4.56 -7.08
N ASP A 139 4.70 -3.88 -6.31
CA ASP A 139 3.58 -4.52 -5.60
C ASP A 139 2.58 -5.16 -6.60
N ILE A 140 2.30 -4.51 -7.74
CA ILE A 140 1.46 -5.09 -8.82
C ILE A 140 2.08 -6.40 -9.31
N ALA A 141 3.35 -6.37 -9.72
CA ALA A 141 4.04 -7.55 -10.23
C ALA A 141 4.14 -8.66 -9.18
N GLY A 142 4.38 -8.31 -7.91
CA GLY A 142 4.43 -9.24 -6.79
C GLY A 142 3.09 -9.94 -6.54
N ILE A 143 1.97 -9.21 -6.60
CA ILE A 143 0.63 -9.80 -6.47
C ILE A 143 0.36 -10.78 -7.62
N LEU A 144 0.65 -10.38 -8.87
CA LEU A 144 0.47 -11.25 -10.05
C LEU A 144 1.30 -12.54 -9.92
N LEU A 145 2.57 -12.42 -9.51
CA LEU A 145 3.48 -13.55 -9.29
C LEU A 145 2.95 -14.53 -8.23
N GLU A 146 2.51 -14.03 -7.08
CA GLU A 146 1.98 -14.89 -6.01
C GLU A 146 0.69 -15.60 -6.41
N HIS A 147 -0.17 -14.94 -7.16
CA HIS A 147 -1.38 -15.54 -7.69
C HIS A 147 -1.10 -16.60 -8.77
N GLU A 148 -0.12 -16.37 -9.63
CA GLU A 148 0.34 -17.36 -10.60
C GLU A 148 0.91 -18.59 -9.86
N ARG A 149 1.82 -18.41 -8.90
CA ARG A 149 2.43 -19.48 -8.10
C ARG A 149 1.41 -20.29 -7.30
N SER A 150 0.34 -19.66 -6.85
CA SER A 150 -0.74 -20.33 -6.12
C SER A 150 -1.76 -21.04 -7.02
N GLY A 151 -1.57 -21.05 -8.34
CA GLY A 151 -2.49 -21.65 -9.30
C GLY A 151 -3.83 -20.92 -9.46
N ARG A 152 -3.91 -19.66 -9.03
CA ARG A 152 -5.10 -18.80 -9.16
C ARG A 152 -4.71 -17.47 -9.84
N PRO A 153 -4.26 -17.52 -11.10
CA PRO A 153 -3.77 -16.33 -11.79
C PRO A 153 -4.87 -15.26 -11.91
N ILE A 154 -4.47 -14.01 -11.74
CA ILE A 154 -5.34 -12.86 -12.00
C ILE A 154 -5.19 -12.51 -13.48
N SER A 155 -6.32 -12.51 -14.21
CA SER A 155 -6.32 -12.13 -15.62
C SER A 155 -6.30 -10.61 -15.80
N GLN A 156 -5.87 -10.16 -16.98
CA GLN A 156 -5.95 -8.75 -17.35
C GLN A 156 -7.40 -8.25 -17.29
N GLU A 157 -8.36 -9.04 -17.75
CA GLU A 157 -9.79 -8.72 -17.70
C GLU A 157 -10.30 -8.49 -16.27
N MET A 158 -9.84 -9.29 -15.29
CA MET A 158 -10.18 -9.06 -13.87
C MET A 158 -9.72 -7.70 -13.39
N ILE A 159 -8.50 -7.29 -13.76
CA ILE A 159 -7.95 -5.98 -13.40
C ILE A 159 -8.70 -4.86 -14.11
N GLU A 160 -9.00 -5.01 -15.40
CA GLU A 160 -9.78 -4.05 -16.17
C GLU A 160 -11.16 -3.83 -15.55
N ASN A 161 -11.85 -4.90 -15.18
CA ASN A 161 -13.14 -4.83 -14.49
C ASN A 161 -13.01 -4.15 -13.10
N ALA A 162 -11.93 -4.40 -12.37
CA ALA A 162 -11.66 -3.73 -11.10
C ALA A 162 -11.43 -2.22 -11.28
N VAL A 163 -10.65 -1.81 -12.28
CA VAL A 163 -10.43 -0.39 -12.63
C VAL A 163 -11.74 0.28 -13.04
N ILE A 164 -12.52 -0.37 -13.89
CA ILE A 164 -13.84 0.15 -14.30
C ILE A 164 -14.76 0.30 -13.08
N LYS A 165 -14.82 -0.70 -12.21
CA LYS A 165 -15.67 -0.67 -11.01
C LYS A 165 -15.25 0.45 -10.06
N LEU A 166 -13.95 0.63 -9.78
CA LEU A 166 -13.50 1.65 -8.83
C LEU A 166 -13.49 3.07 -9.41
N TYR A 167 -13.08 3.22 -10.69
CA TYR A 167 -12.72 4.52 -11.27
C TYR A 167 -13.46 4.86 -12.57
N GLY A 168 -14.35 4.00 -13.03
CA GLY A 168 -15.13 4.24 -14.26
C GLY A 168 -14.37 3.98 -15.55
N GLY A 169 -13.08 3.58 -15.49
CA GLY A 169 -12.26 3.26 -16.65
C GLY A 169 -10.80 3.72 -16.52
N PHE A 170 -10.03 3.51 -17.58
CA PHE A 170 -8.57 3.76 -17.60
C PHE A 170 -8.16 5.22 -17.84
N ASN A 171 -9.10 6.13 -18.11
CA ASN A 171 -8.79 7.51 -18.49
C ASN A 171 -7.95 8.27 -17.44
N HIS A 172 -8.07 7.89 -16.16
CA HIS A 172 -7.36 8.52 -15.04
C HIS A 172 -6.14 7.71 -14.59
N ILE A 173 -5.91 6.52 -15.15
CA ILE A 173 -4.75 5.72 -14.83
C ILE A 173 -3.50 6.32 -15.50
N PRO A 174 -2.41 6.57 -14.76
CA PRO A 174 -1.16 7.08 -15.34
C PRO A 174 -0.63 6.19 -16.47
N ASP A 175 -0.06 6.80 -17.51
CA ASP A 175 0.48 6.06 -18.67
C ASP A 175 1.58 5.06 -18.29
N VAL A 176 2.40 5.40 -17.30
CA VAL A 176 3.44 4.49 -16.79
C VAL A 176 2.83 3.20 -16.23
N SER A 177 1.72 3.32 -15.51
CA SER A 177 1.00 2.16 -14.94
C SER A 177 0.33 1.32 -16.01
N ARG A 178 -0.25 1.95 -17.03
CA ARG A 178 -0.85 1.23 -18.19
C ARG A 178 0.20 0.44 -18.95
N ARG A 179 1.31 1.09 -19.33
CA ARG A 179 2.42 0.43 -20.01
C ARG A 179 3.03 -0.72 -19.22
N LEU A 180 3.10 -0.58 -17.88
CA LEU A 180 3.56 -1.66 -17.03
C LEU A 180 2.61 -2.86 -17.10
N LEU A 181 1.31 -2.63 -16.99
CA LEU A 181 0.31 -3.70 -17.03
C LEU A 181 0.40 -4.47 -18.34
N ASP A 182 0.41 -3.75 -19.46
CA ASP A 182 0.54 -4.34 -20.80
C ASP A 182 1.85 -5.14 -20.96
N ALA A 183 2.97 -4.58 -20.50
CA ALA A 183 4.26 -5.26 -20.54
C ALA A 183 4.30 -6.51 -19.65
N ALA A 184 3.70 -6.47 -18.46
CA ALA A 184 3.67 -7.60 -17.55
C ALA A 184 2.90 -8.79 -18.15
N PHE A 185 1.73 -8.54 -18.76
CA PHE A 185 0.95 -9.59 -19.41
C PHE A 185 1.56 -10.06 -20.73
N THR A 186 2.20 -9.19 -21.51
CA THR A 186 2.87 -9.57 -22.77
C THR A 186 4.11 -10.43 -22.49
N ASN A 187 4.91 -10.11 -21.49
CA ASN A 187 6.14 -10.84 -21.17
C ASN A 187 5.89 -12.14 -20.42
N GLY A 188 4.83 -12.22 -19.63
CA GLY A 188 4.45 -13.41 -18.87
C GLY A 188 5.46 -13.84 -17.78
N ASN A 189 6.53 -13.07 -17.52
CA ASN A 189 7.54 -13.35 -16.52
C ASN A 189 7.44 -12.35 -15.37
N TYR A 190 6.47 -12.56 -14.50
CA TYR A 190 6.19 -11.65 -13.38
C TYR A 190 7.34 -11.58 -12.36
N GLU A 191 8.13 -12.65 -12.19
CA GLU A 191 9.28 -12.65 -11.28
C GLU A 191 10.37 -11.67 -11.74
N LYS A 192 10.73 -11.72 -13.02
CA LYS A 192 11.69 -10.78 -13.60
C LYS A 192 11.19 -9.34 -13.49
N VAL A 193 9.94 -9.10 -13.87
CA VAL A 193 9.31 -7.78 -13.79
C VAL A 193 9.31 -7.26 -12.35
N TYR A 194 8.96 -8.12 -11.37
CA TYR A 194 8.98 -7.77 -9.96
C TYR A 194 10.38 -7.33 -9.48
N LEU A 195 11.42 -8.09 -9.81
CA LEU A 195 12.79 -7.80 -9.37
C LEU A 195 13.32 -6.51 -9.97
N GLU A 196 13.12 -6.29 -11.28
CA GLU A 196 13.55 -5.08 -11.98
C GLU A 196 12.85 -3.82 -11.43
N LEU A 197 11.54 -3.89 -11.21
CA LEU A 197 10.78 -2.78 -10.65
C LEU A 197 11.19 -2.50 -9.21
N ARG A 198 11.36 -3.54 -8.39
CA ARG A 198 11.73 -3.41 -6.98
C ARG A 198 13.06 -2.69 -6.82
N GLU A 199 14.05 -3.04 -7.66
CA GLU A 199 15.34 -2.37 -7.65
C GLU A 199 15.23 -0.91 -8.11
N SER A 200 14.55 -0.65 -9.23
CA SER A 200 14.32 0.71 -9.73
C SER A 200 13.59 1.62 -8.72
N GLU A 201 12.63 1.08 -7.98
CA GLU A 201 11.89 1.83 -6.94
C GLU A 201 12.74 2.09 -5.70
N LYS A 202 13.62 1.15 -5.29
CA LYS A 202 14.62 1.38 -4.23
C LYS A 202 15.56 2.52 -4.61
N GLU A 203 16.14 2.46 -5.80
CA GLU A 203 17.01 3.51 -6.32
C GLU A 203 16.33 4.88 -6.36
N SER A 204 15.07 4.90 -6.79
CA SER A 204 14.26 6.12 -6.82
C SER A 204 14.05 6.68 -5.41
N LYS A 205 13.75 5.81 -4.43
CA LYS A 205 13.61 6.19 -3.03
C LYS A 205 14.91 6.75 -2.45
N GLU A 206 16.03 6.09 -2.72
CA GLU A 206 17.36 6.53 -2.27
C GLU A 206 17.72 7.90 -2.86
N ALA A 207 17.47 8.12 -4.14
CA ALA A 207 17.71 9.41 -4.79
C ALA A 207 16.90 10.55 -4.15
N LEU A 208 15.64 10.29 -3.80
CA LEU A 208 14.81 11.27 -3.09
C LEU A 208 15.31 11.55 -1.67
N LEU A 209 15.75 10.52 -0.94
CA LEU A 209 16.34 10.69 0.40
C LEU A 209 17.62 11.50 0.36
N GLN A 210 18.50 11.23 -0.62
CA GLN A 210 19.73 12.02 -0.81
C GLN A 210 19.41 13.47 -1.18
N PHE A 211 18.39 13.70 -2.02
CA PHE A 211 17.96 15.05 -2.35
C PHE A 211 17.42 15.79 -1.12
N ASP A 212 16.56 15.18 -0.32
CA ASP A 212 15.98 15.78 0.88
C ASP A 212 17.06 16.11 1.94
N GLN A 213 18.08 15.24 2.06
CA GLN A 213 19.25 15.50 2.93
C GLN A 213 20.09 16.68 2.44
N ALA A 214 20.29 16.80 1.12
CA ALA A 214 21.07 17.89 0.52
C ALA A 214 20.31 19.22 0.50
N TYR A 215 18.99 19.17 0.40
CA TYR A 215 18.09 20.33 0.26
C TYR A 215 16.87 20.17 1.18
N PRO A 216 17.02 20.30 2.49
CA PRO A 216 15.93 20.07 3.45
C PRO A 216 14.73 20.98 3.20
N GLY A 217 13.53 20.37 3.08
CA GLY A 217 12.28 21.08 2.86
C GLY A 217 11.97 21.47 1.40
N GLU A 218 12.90 21.20 0.46
CA GLU A 218 12.67 21.46 -0.97
C GLU A 218 11.98 20.30 -1.69
N LEU A 219 11.88 19.11 -1.08
CA LEU A 219 11.19 17.96 -1.65
C LEU A 219 9.66 18.15 -1.54
N LYS A 220 8.99 18.29 -2.70
CA LYS A 220 7.53 18.49 -2.81
C LYS A 220 6.97 17.51 -3.82
N VAL A 221 5.68 17.17 -3.67
CA VAL A 221 5.00 16.23 -4.57
C VAL A 221 5.14 16.66 -6.04
N GLU A 222 5.08 17.97 -6.31
CA GLU A 222 5.12 18.55 -7.65
C GLU A 222 6.50 18.39 -8.33
N ASN A 223 7.59 18.26 -7.56
CA ASN A 223 8.95 18.20 -8.11
C ASN A 223 9.60 16.81 -8.08
N ILE A 224 8.95 15.81 -7.46
CA ILE A 224 9.48 14.45 -7.34
C ILE A 224 9.89 13.87 -8.69
N ASN A 225 9.03 13.92 -9.68
CA ASN A 225 9.31 13.34 -11.01
C ASN A 225 10.53 14.01 -11.67
N THR A 226 10.63 15.33 -11.59
CA THR A 226 11.79 16.08 -12.13
C THR A 226 13.10 15.71 -11.44
N ILE A 227 13.05 15.49 -10.11
CA ILE A 227 14.23 15.06 -9.35
C ILE A 227 14.65 13.66 -9.77
N LEU A 228 13.70 12.72 -9.90
CA LEU A 228 13.98 11.36 -10.33
C LEU A 228 14.52 11.28 -11.76
N GLU A 229 14.00 12.07 -12.68
CA GLU A 229 14.52 12.16 -14.05
C GLU A 229 15.97 12.62 -14.06
N LYS A 230 16.30 13.69 -13.36
CA LYS A 230 17.68 14.19 -13.24
C LYS A 230 18.63 13.17 -12.60
N ALA A 231 18.17 12.44 -11.58
CA ALA A 231 18.96 11.41 -10.94
C ALA A 231 19.28 10.25 -11.91
N ARG A 232 18.30 9.81 -12.71
CA ARG A 232 18.46 8.79 -13.74
C ARG A 232 19.41 9.23 -14.87
N GLU A 233 19.32 10.47 -15.31
CA GLU A 233 20.22 11.02 -16.34
C GLU A 233 21.66 11.10 -15.84
N LYS A 234 21.87 11.46 -14.57
CA LYS A 234 23.21 11.50 -13.97
C LYS A 234 23.84 10.11 -13.93
N ARG A 235 23.11 9.10 -13.45
CA ARG A 235 23.59 7.70 -13.43
C ARG A 235 23.99 7.21 -14.83
N LYS A 236 23.14 7.40 -15.84
CA LYS A 236 23.46 7.01 -17.22
C LYS A 236 24.75 7.66 -17.75
N LYS A 237 25.05 8.89 -17.33
CA LYS A 237 26.29 9.56 -17.70
C LYS A 237 27.52 9.00 -16.97
N ASP A 238 27.33 8.58 -15.72
CA ASP A 238 28.41 8.00 -14.91
C ASP A 238 28.73 6.57 -15.40
N ASP A 239 27.72 5.75 -15.71
CA ASP A 239 27.87 4.40 -16.27
C ASP A 239 28.55 4.40 -17.65
N ASN A 240 28.34 5.44 -18.46
CA ASN A 240 28.97 5.58 -19.79
C ASN A 240 30.42 6.13 -19.72
N ARG A 241 30.92 6.49 -18.53
CA ARG A 241 32.29 7.02 -18.33
C ARG A 241 33.27 6.05 -17.66
N GLY A 242 32.75 4.93 -17.18
CA GLY A 242 33.53 3.84 -16.57
C GLY A 242 33.69 2.67 -17.50
#